data_64e1228e5dd7972d41a3255269243b93
#
_entry.id   64e1228e5dd7972d41a3255269243b93
#
_cell.length_a   1.000
_cell.length_b   1.000
_cell.length_c   1.000
_cell.angle_alpha   90.00
_cell.angle_beta   90.00
_cell.angle_gamma   90.00
#
_symmetry.space_group_name_H-M   'P 1'
#
loop_
_entity.id
_entity.type
_entity.pdbx_description
1 polymer ?
#
loop_
_entity_poly.entity_id
_entity_poly.type
_entity_poly.pdbx_seq_one_letter_code
_entity_poly.pdbx_strand_id
1 'polypeptide(L)'
;MYKRQTLAHEGFPGHLYQTVYSRTHAKTPLSALLSCSGANEGWATYVENIACTFDNGLSRAAGKYRAHMRSLSLCVHGLLDIGINYDGWDEARAGEFIRSCFQADDQTVRELWQVMIDNPANYLEYCGGYIEYMDMREQAEAALGSRFSPLDFHNLLLDLGPVPFSVIRPRFTAWLEEQV
;
A
#
# COMPACT_ATOMS: atom_id res chain seq x y z
N MET A 1 -14.82 14.06 2.78
CA MET A 1 -14.73 12.64 3.09
C MET A 1 -13.39 12.03 2.61
N TYR A 2 -12.93 12.32 1.42
CA TYR A 2 -11.56 12.05 0.93
C TYR A 2 -10.46 12.61 1.84
N LYS A 3 -10.70 13.76 2.47
CA LYS A 3 -9.69 14.49 3.25
C LYS A 3 -9.03 13.69 4.39
N ARG A 4 -9.77 12.81 5.09
CA ARG A 4 -9.19 12.04 6.20
C ARG A 4 -8.30 10.90 5.72
N GLN A 5 -8.69 10.27 4.63
CA GLN A 5 -7.95 9.21 3.98
C GLN A 5 -6.64 9.78 3.41
N THR A 6 -6.72 10.90 2.69
CA THR A 6 -5.56 11.64 2.20
C THR A 6 -4.67 12.12 3.35
N LEU A 7 -5.25 12.61 4.47
CA LEU A 7 -4.47 13.00 5.64
C LEU A 7 -3.73 11.84 6.31
N ALA A 8 -4.31 10.63 6.33
CA ALA A 8 -3.64 9.45 6.83
C ALA A 8 -2.50 9.02 5.90
N HIS A 9 -2.69 9.11 4.59
CA HIS A 9 -1.70 8.80 3.58
C HIS A 9 -0.54 9.80 3.58
N GLU A 10 -0.84 11.10 3.44
CA GLU A 10 0.18 12.15 3.29
C GLU A 10 0.81 12.56 4.63
N GLY A 11 0.01 12.57 5.71
CA GLY A 11 0.41 13.08 7.01
C GLY A 11 0.81 12.00 8.00
N PHE A 12 -0.06 11.82 9.01
CA PHE A 12 0.12 10.83 10.07
C PHE A 12 -0.97 9.76 9.97
N PRO A 13 -0.60 8.47 9.96
CA PRO A 13 0.74 7.87 10.11
C PRO A 13 1.48 7.57 8.79
N GLY A 14 1.13 8.23 7.68
CA GLY A 14 1.67 8.01 6.34
C GLY A 14 3.03 8.65 6.06
N HIS A 15 3.17 9.27 4.86
CA HIS A 15 4.44 9.76 4.32
C HIS A 15 5.20 10.70 5.24
N LEU A 16 4.53 11.71 5.82
CA LEU A 16 5.20 12.67 6.70
C LEU A 16 5.80 11.96 7.92
N TYR A 17 5.01 11.10 8.56
CA TYR A 17 5.47 10.36 9.74
C TYR A 17 6.61 9.41 9.40
N GLN A 18 6.47 8.59 8.35
CA GLN A 18 7.51 7.68 7.88
C GLN A 18 8.82 8.43 7.58
N THR A 19 8.74 9.56 6.86
CA THR A 19 9.91 10.37 6.50
C THR A 19 10.61 10.94 7.73
N VAL A 20 9.85 11.52 8.67
CA VAL A 20 10.41 12.07 9.91
C VAL A 20 11.03 10.95 10.75
N TYR A 21 10.32 9.82 10.92
CA TYR A 21 10.82 8.67 11.67
C TYR A 21 12.11 8.14 11.07
N SER A 22 12.14 7.85 9.78
CA SER A 22 13.31 7.31 9.09
C SER A 22 14.53 8.22 9.21
N ARG A 23 14.33 9.55 9.10
CA ARG A 23 15.43 10.51 9.22
C ARG A 23 15.95 10.67 10.65
N THR A 24 15.07 10.58 11.64
CA THR A 24 15.44 10.76 13.05
C THR A 24 16.02 9.49 13.68
N HIS A 25 15.67 8.30 13.14
CA HIS A 25 16.12 6.99 13.63
C HIS A 25 17.14 6.30 12.71
N ALA A 26 17.58 6.99 11.65
CA ALA A 26 18.56 6.45 10.72
C ALA A 26 19.85 6.06 11.45
N LYS A 27 20.26 4.79 11.32
CA LYS A 27 21.47 4.24 11.95
C LYS A 27 22.74 4.70 11.25
N THR A 28 22.65 5.12 10.00
CA THR A 28 23.77 5.61 9.18
C THR A 28 23.31 6.75 8.29
N PRO A 29 24.23 7.65 7.85
CA PRO A 29 23.88 8.66 6.87
C PRO A 29 23.32 8.08 5.56
N LEU A 30 23.78 6.89 5.16
CA LEU A 30 23.28 6.20 3.97
C LEU A 30 21.83 5.77 4.13
N SER A 31 21.44 5.20 5.28
CA SER A 31 20.06 4.78 5.53
C SER A 31 19.07 5.95 5.51
N ALA A 32 19.52 7.16 5.86
CA ALA A 32 18.69 8.38 5.76
C ALA A 32 18.44 8.84 4.32
N LEU A 33 19.25 8.38 3.36
CA LEU A 33 19.16 8.73 1.93
C LEU A 33 18.46 7.65 1.10
N LEU A 34 18.28 6.45 1.65
CA LEU A 34 17.63 5.36 0.93
C LEU A 34 16.13 5.66 0.79
N SER A 35 15.62 5.40 -0.39
CA SER A 35 14.20 5.52 -0.71
C SER A 35 13.84 4.47 -1.77
N CYS A 36 12.74 3.78 -1.52
CA CYS A 36 12.12 2.83 -2.45
C CYS A 36 10.65 3.20 -2.58
N SER A 37 10.23 3.64 -3.77
CA SER A 37 8.86 4.13 -4.00
C SER A 37 7.81 3.11 -3.60
N GLY A 38 7.99 1.83 -3.96
CA GLY A 38 7.07 0.77 -3.56
C GLY A 38 6.95 0.59 -2.04
N ALA A 39 8.04 0.80 -1.28
CA ALA A 39 7.99 0.77 0.18
C ALA A 39 7.36 2.05 0.77
N ASN A 40 7.57 3.21 0.14
CA ASN A 40 6.95 4.46 0.57
C ASN A 40 5.45 4.47 0.30
N GLU A 41 5.05 4.23 -0.95
CA GLU A 41 3.64 4.23 -1.36
C GLU A 41 2.87 3.09 -0.71
N GLY A 42 3.53 1.93 -0.62
CA GLY A 42 2.98 0.76 0.07
C GLY A 42 2.70 1.05 1.55
N TRP A 43 3.63 1.68 2.28
CA TRP A 43 3.41 2.08 3.67
C TRP A 43 2.25 3.05 3.81
N ALA A 44 2.25 4.14 3.04
CA ALA A 44 1.20 5.15 3.11
C ALA A 44 -0.18 4.57 2.77
N THR A 45 -0.26 3.68 1.79
CA THR A 45 -1.49 2.98 1.41
C THR A 45 -1.93 1.98 2.49
N TYR A 46 -0.99 1.26 3.08
CA TYR A 46 -1.25 0.34 4.18
C TYR A 46 -1.84 1.05 5.39
N VAL A 47 -1.25 2.16 5.84
CA VAL A 47 -1.77 2.92 6.99
C VAL A 47 -3.05 3.68 6.66
N GLU A 48 -3.24 4.13 5.43
CA GLU A 48 -4.50 4.68 4.92
C GLU A 48 -5.65 3.67 5.10
N ASN A 49 -5.40 2.41 4.74
CA ASN A 49 -6.38 1.33 4.86
C ASN A 49 -6.74 1.05 6.32
N ILE A 50 -5.74 0.94 7.19
CA ILE A 50 -5.95 0.75 8.63
C ILE A 50 -6.70 1.93 9.24
N ALA A 51 -6.38 3.16 8.87
CA ALA A 51 -7.02 4.36 9.40
C ALA A 51 -8.54 4.41 9.11
N CYS A 52 -9.01 3.70 8.09
CA CYS A 52 -10.43 3.53 7.83
C CYS A 52 -11.16 2.79 8.97
N THR A 53 -10.44 2.03 9.80
CA THR A 53 -11.00 1.27 10.93
C THR A 53 -10.92 2.01 12.26
N PHE A 54 -10.24 3.16 12.32
CA PHE A 54 -10.15 3.98 13.52
C PHE A 54 -11.49 4.68 13.81
N ASP A 55 -11.67 5.12 15.06
CA ASP A 55 -12.83 5.93 15.44
C ASP A 55 -12.79 7.28 14.70
N ASN A 56 -13.64 7.41 13.73
CA ASN A 56 -13.71 8.56 12.84
C ASN A 56 -15.16 9.05 12.64
N GLY A 57 -16.07 8.61 13.54
CA GLY A 57 -17.49 8.91 13.47
C GLY A 57 -18.28 8.06 12.45
N LEU A 58 -17.63 7.05 11.83
CA LEU A 58 -18.30 6.05 11.01
C LEU A 58 -18.57 4.79 11.83
N SER A 59 -19.60 4.03 11.43
CA SER A 59 -19.74 2.67 11.97
C SER A 59 -18.55 1.80 11.53
N ARG A 60 -18.19 0.82 12.35
CA ARG A 60 -17.11 -0.14 12.03
C ARG A 60 -17.34 -0.84 10.68
N ALA A 61 -18.59 -1.16 10.35
CA ALA A 61 -18.95 -1.75 9.06
C ALA A 61 -18.66 -0.81 7.89
N ALA A 62 -19.01 0.47 8.02
CA ALA A 62 -18.73 1.47 7.00
C ALA A 62 -17.21 1.72 6.82
N GLY A 63 -16.44 1.69 7.91
CA GLY A 63 -14.98 1.76 7.86
C GLY A 63 -14.37 0.59 7.10
N LYS A 64 -14.77 -0.65 7.44
CA LYS A 64 -14.32 -1.86 6.73
C LYS A 64 -14.71 -1.86 5.26
N TYR A 65 -15.95 -1.49 4.94
CA TYR A 65 -16.40 -1.39 3.55
C TYR A 65 -15.48 -0.46 2.73
N ARG A 66 -15.12 0.69 3.28
CA ARG A 66 -14.21 1.64 2.60
C ARG A 66 -12.81 1.08 2.40
N ALA A 67 -12.25 0.45 3.44
CA ALA A 67 -10.96 -0.21 3.34
C ALA A 67 -10.95 -1.23 2.19
N HIS A 68 -11.97 -2.09 2.11
CA HIS A 68 -12.10 -3.08 1.04
C HIS A 68 -12.31 -2.45 -0.34
N MET A 69 -13.14 -1.40 -0.44
CA MET A 69 -13.32 -0.70 -1.73
C MET A 69 -12.03 -0.02 -2.21
N ARG A 70 -11.23 0.52 -1.30
CA ARG A 70 -9.92 1.07 -1.63
C ARG A 70 -8.95 -0.02 -2.11
N SER A 71 -8.88 -1.14 -1.39
CA SER A 71 -8.05 -2.29 -1.78
C SER A 71 -8.46 -2.83 -3.15
N LEU A 72 -9.76 -2.99 -3.40
CA LEU A 72 -10.27 -3.44 -4.70
C LEU A 72 -9.86 -2.47 -5.82
N SER A 73 -10.04 -1.17 -5.62
CA SER A 73 -9.64 -0.14 -6.58
C SER A 73 -8.14 -0.24 -6.90
N LEU A 74 -7.29 -0.39 -5.89
CA LEU A 74 -5.84 -0.54 -6.09
C LEU A 74 -5.47 -1.79 -6.89
N CYS A 75 -6.10 -2.93 -6.57
CA CYS A 75 -5.88 -4.18 -7.32
C CYS A 75 -6.29 -4.04 -8.78
N VAL A 76 -7.43 -3.40 -9.06
CA VAL A 76 -7.88 -3.16 -10.45
C VAL A 76 -6.87 -2.28 -11.19
N HIS A 77 -6.39 -1.19 -10.57
CA HIS A 77 -5.39 -0.32 -11.20
C HIS A 77 -4.05 -1.04 -11.41
N GLY A 78 -3.59 -1.83 -10.42
CA GLY A 78 -2.36 -2.62 -10.56
C GLY A 78 -2.45 -3.67 -11.67
N LEU A 79 -3.58 -4.38 -11.78
CA LEU A 79 -3.81 -5.35 -12.86
C LEU A 79 -3.91 -4.67 -14.23
N LEU A 80 -4.54 -3.50 -14.29
CA LEU A 80 -4.63 -2.70 -15.50
C LEU A 80 -3.25 -2.23 -15.96
N ASP A 81 -2.42 -1.76 -15.04
CA ASP A 81 -1.04 -1.35 -15.30
C ASP A 81 -0.20 -2.51 -15.86
N ILE A 82 -0.27 -3.70 -15.24
CA ILE A 82 0.38 -4.91 -15.76
C ILE A 82 -0.16 -5.26 -17.15
N GLY A 83 -1.47 -5.29 -17.33
CA GLY A 83 -2.11 -5.64 -18.60
C GLY A 83 -1.66 -4.73 -19.74
N ILE A 84 -1.61 -3.43 -19.51
CA ILE A 84 -1.25 -2.44 -20.54
C ILE A 84 0.27 -2.42 -20.76
N ASN A 85 1.06 -2.26 -19.71
CA ASN A 85 2.49 -1.95 -19.83
C ASN A 85 3.39 -3.18 -19.92
N TYR A 86 2.92 -4.35 -19.47
CA TYR A 86 3.67 -5.60 -19.53
C TYR A 86 3.08 -6.59 -20.53
N ASP A 87 1.75 -6.83 -20.49
CA ASP A 87 1.08 -7.80 -21.39
C ASP A 87 0.70 -7.21 -22.74
N GLY A 88 0.82 -5.88 -22.91
CA GLY A 88 0.57 -5.19 -24.18
C GLY A 88 -0.92 -5.11 -24.55
N TRP A 89 -1.82 -5.01 -23.55
CA TRP A 89 -3.25 -4.79 -23.84
C TRP A 89 -3.43 -3.48 -24.58
N ASP A 90 -4.29 -3.51 -25.60
CA ASP A 90 -4.78 -2.30 -26.25
C ASP A 90 -5.94 -1.65 -25.45
N GLU A 91 -6.36 -0.46 -25.87
CA GLU A 91 -7.45 0.28 -25.23
C GLU A 91 -8.76 -0.53 -25.20
N ALA A 92 -9.04 -1.32 -26.23
CA ALA A 92 -10.25 -2.13 -26.31
C ALA A 92 -10.23 -3.24 -25.23
N ARG A 93 -9.12 -3.96 -25.10
CA ARG A 93 -8.92 -5.01 -24.10
C ARG A 93 -8.93 -4.44 -22.68
N ALA A 94 -8.26 -3.32 -22.45
CA ALA A 94 -8.29 -2.60 -21.18
C ALA A 94 -9.72 -2.17 -20.82
N GLY A 95 -10.49 -1.67 -21.80
CA GLY A 95 -11.89 -1.30 -21.62
C GLY A 95 -12.80 -2.48 -21.26
N GLU A 96 -12.59 -3.66 -21.86
CA GLU A 96 -13.29 -4.88 -21.45
C GLU A 96 -13.00 -5.24 -19.98
N PHE A 97 -11.73 -5.21 -19.58
CA PHE A 97 -11.33 -5.49 -18.21
C PHE A 97 -11.93 -4.47 -17.23
N ILE A 98 -11.83 -3.17 -17.50
CA ILE A 98 -12.40 -2.12 -16.66
C ILE A 98 -13.90 -2.33 -16.47
N ARG A 99 -14.65 -2.57 -17.56
CA ARG A 99 -16.10 -2.78 -17.51
C ARG A 99 -16.50 -4.09 -16.83
N SER A 100 -15.61 -5.07 -16.77
CA SER A 100 -15.85 -6.28 -15.98
C SER A 100 -15.78 -6.05 -14.47
N CYS A 101 -15.03 -5.03 -14.04
CA CYS A 101 -14.82 -4.71 -12.63
C CYS A 101 -15.83 -3.68 -12.10
N PHE A 102 -16.22 -2.70 -12.93
CA PHE A 102 -17.16 -1.63 -12.56
C PHE A 102 -17.79 -0.97 -13.77
N GLN A 103 -18.85 -0.20 -13.51
CA GLN A 103 -19.49 0.55 -14.59
C GLN A 103 -18.58 1.70 -15.04
N ALA A 104 -18.22 1.70 -16.34
CA ALA A 104 -17.39 2.72 -16.95
C ALA A 104 -17.91 3.05 -18.36
N ASP A 105 -18.04 4.33 -18.65
CA ASP A 105 -18.27 4.84 -19.99
C ASP A 105 -16.96 4.91 -20.79
N ASP A 106 -17.05 5.24 -22.07
CA ASP A 106 -15.89 5.31 -22.95
C ASP A 106 -14.91 6.42 -22.55
N GLN A 107 -15.39 7.48 -21.93
CA GLN A 107 -14.51 8.54 -21.44
C GLN A 107 -13.68 8.05 -20.25
N THR A 108 -14.28 7.40 -19.28
CA THR A 108 -13.60 6.80 -18.12
C THR A 108 -12.56 5.77 -18.57
N VAL A 109 -12.87 4.94 -19.56
CA VAL A 109 -11.91 3.98 -20.12
C VAL A 109 -10.70 4.68 -20.71
N ARG A 110 -10.91 5.70 -21.57
CA ARG A 110 -9.81 6.46 -22.16
C ARG A 110 -8.95 7.16 -21.11
N GLU A 111 -9.58 7.77 -20.11
CA GLU A 111 -8.86 8.45 -19.02
C GLU A 111 -7.98 7.47 -18.23
N LEU A 112 -8.51 6.32 -17.85
CA LEU A 112 -7.73 5.30 -17.16
C LEU A 112 -6.63 4.72 -18.03
N TRP A 113 -6.92 4.43 -19.31
CA TRP A 113 -5.91 3.98 -20.27
C TRP A 113 -4.76 4.98 -20.39
N GLN A 114 -5.08 6.27 -20.58
CA GLN A 114 -4.07 7.32 -20.72
C GLN A 114 -3.22 7.45 -19.46
N VAL A 115 -3.83 7.41 -18.28
CA VAL A 115 -3.11 7.48 -17.00
C VAL A 115 -2.09 6.34 -16.86
N MET A 116 -2.41 5.11 -17.31
CA MET A 116 -1.49 3.97 -17.25
C MET A 116 -0.32 4.12 -18.23
N ILE A 117 -0.58 4.68 -19.42
CA ILE A 117 0.48 4.95 -20.41
C ILE A 117 1.40 6.08 -19.97
N ASP A 118 0.85 7.14 -19.39
CA ASP A 118 1.62 8.30 -18.97
C ASP A 118 2.53 8.00 -17.76
N ASN A 119 2.13 7.03 -16.93
CA ASN A 119 2.85 6.68 -15.71
C ASN A 119 2.97 5.14 -15.53
N PRO A 120 3.78 4.46 -16.35
CA PRO A 120 3.97 3.01 -16.25
C PRO A 120 4.51 2.59 -14.88
N ALA A 121 3.95 1.51 -14.35
CA ALA A 121 4.29 0.92 -13.04
C ALA A 121 3.94 1.77 -11.81
N ASN A 122 3.37 2.97 -11.97
CA ASN A 122 3.03 3.84 -10.85
C ASN A 122 2.07 3.14 -9.87
N TYR A 123 0.99 2.53 -10.38
CA TYR A 123 0.03 1.84 -9.51
C TYR A 123 0.56 0.54 -8.91
N LEU A 124 1.62 -0.04 -9.47
CA LEU A 124 2.29 -1.20 -8.87
C LEU A 124 3.06 -0.82 -7.60
N GLU A 125 3.57 0.41 -7.49
CA GLU A 125 4.19 0.90 -6.27
C GLU A 125 3.18 0.95 -5.12
N TYR A 126 1.97 1.45 -5.38
CA TYR A 126 0.86 1.50 -4.41
C TYR A 126 0.32 0.10 -4.10
N CYS A 127 -0.11 -0.63 -5.13
CA CYS A 127 -0.77 -1.92 -4.98
C CYS A 127 0.20 -2.99 -4.48
N GLY A 128 1.36 -3.14 -5.11
CA GLY A 128 2.37 -4.12 -4.74
C GLY A 128 2.90 -3.87 -3.34
N GLY A 129 3.28 -2.64 -3.03
CA GLY A 129 3.75 -2.26 -1.71
C GLY A 129 2.70 -2.48 -0.61
N TYR A 130 1.44 -2.13 -0.88
CA TYR A 130 0.32 -2.41 0.03
C TYR A 130 0.15 -3.90 0.32
N ILE A 131 0.16 -4.73 -0.74
CA ILE A 131 0.03 -6.19 -0.60
C ILE A 131 1.18 -6.76 0.25
N GLU A 132 2.42 -6.31 0.01
CA GLU A 132 3.59 -6.73 0.78
C GLU A 132 3.44 -6.46 2.29
N TYR A 133 3.00 -5.25 2.67
CA TYR A 133 2.79 -4.90 4.07
C TYR A 133 1.60 -5.64 4.70
N MET A 134 0.50 -5.81 3.96
CA MET A 134 -0.66 -6.55 4.44
C MET A 134 -0.34 -8.03 4.66
N ASP A 135 0.37 -8.66 3.72
CA ASP A 135 0.78 -10.06 3.82
C ASP A 135 1.71 -10.29 5.02
N MET A 136 2.71 -9.43 5.23
CA MET A 136 3.56 -9.51 6.43
C MET A 136 2.75 -9.35 7.73
N ARG A 137 1.78 -8.45 7.75
CA ARG A 137 0.90 -8.28 8.90
C ARG A 137 0.06 -9.52 9.16
N GLU A 138 -0.58 -10.08 8.14
CA GLU A 138 -1.40 -11.28 8.25
C GLU A 138 -0.58 -12.48 8.74
N GLN A 139 0.67 -12.63 8.25
CA GLN A 139 1.60 -13.65 8.74
C GLN A 139 1.94 -13.46 10.23
N ALA A 140 2.22 -12.24 10.66
CA ALA A 140 2.51 -11.92 12.06
C ALA A 140 1.28 -12.17 12.96
N GLU A 141 0.09 -11.74 12.54
CA GLU A 141 -1.16 -11.98 13.26
C GLU A 141 -1.46 -13.47 13.38
N ALA A 142 -1.24 -14.25 12.32
CA ALA A 142 -1.46 -15.70 12.32
C ALA A 142 -0.47 -16.44 13.23
N ALA A 143 0.81 -16.06 13.22
CA ALA A 143 1.85 -16.73 14.01
C ALA A 143 1.79 -16.38 15.50
N LEU A 144 1.48 -15.12 15.83
CA LEU A 144 1.54 -14.61 17.21
C LEU A 144 0.18 -14.64 17.92
N GLY A 145 -0.93 -14.68 17.17
CA GLY A 145 -2.27 -14.70 17.74
C GLY A 145 -2.50 -13.55 18.73
N SER A 146 -2.84 -13.87 19.98
CA SER A 146 -3.05 -12.86 21.03
C SER A 146 -1.80 -12.12 21.48
N ARG A 147 -0.60 -12.58 21.12
CA ARG A 147 0.69 -11.90 21.38
C ARG A 147 1.05 -10.86 20.33
N PHE A 148 0.31 -10.78 19.21
CA PHE A 148 0.58 -9.79 18.18
C PHE A 148 0.44 -8.37 18.70
N SER A 149 1.52 -7.60 18.58
CA SER A 149 1.59 -6.17 18.92
C SER A 149 1.69 -5.36 17.63
N PRO A 150 0.64 -4.61 17.24
CA PRO A 150 0.73 -3.71 16.09
C PRO A 150 1.85 -2.68 16.23
N LEU A 151 2.14 -2.24 17.45
CA LEU A 151 3.21 -1.27 17.72
C LEU A 151 4.58 -1.85 17.38
N ASP A 152 4.88 -3.08 17.84
CA ASP A 152 6.18 -3.70 17.62
C ASP A 152 6.37 -4.04 16.13
N PHE A 153 5.29 -4.50 15.47
CA PHE A 153 5.30 -4.74 14.03
C PHE A 153 5.57 -3.44 13.22
N HIS A 154 4.90 -2.34 13.57
CA HIS A 154 5.13 -1.07 12.88
C HIS A 154 6.51 -0.49 13.17
N ASN A 155 7.01 -0.61 14.40
CA ASN A 155 8.35 -0.18 14.75
C ASN A 155 9.41 -0.93 13.94
N LEU A 156 9.29 -2.26 13.80
CA LEU A 156 10.17 -3.04 12.94
C LEU A 156 10.23 -2.46 11.52
N LEU A 157 9.07 -2.23 10.91
CA LEU A 157 8.99 -1.76 9.52
C LEU A 157 9.58 -0.34 9.37
N LEU A 158 9.29 0.54 10.29
CA LEU A 158 9.79 1.92 10.29
C LEU A 158 11.29 1.99 10.59
N ASP A 159 11.82 1.11 11.46
CA ASP A 159 13.25 1.02 11.77
C ASP A 159 14.07 0.50 10.57
N LEU A 160 13.48 -0.36 9.75
CA LEU A 160 14.09 -0.79 8.49
C LEU A 160 14.13 0.33 7.46
N GLY A 161 13.18 1.25 7.52
CA GLY A 161 13.02 2.35 6.60
C GLY A 161 12.49 1.92 5.23
N PRO A 162 12.36 2.87 4.29
CA PRO A 162 11.79 2.61 2.97
C PRO A 162 12.83 1.98 2.03
N VAL A 163 13.18 0.73 2.31
CA VAL A 163 14.10 -0.09 1.49
C VAL A 163 13.32 -1.12 0.65
N PRO A 164 13.93 -1.73 -0.38
CA PRO A 164 13.25 -2.75 -1.19
C PRO A 164 12.72 -3.93 -0.36
N PHE A 165 11.60 -4.50 -0.77
CA PHE A 165 11.00 -5.66 -0.07
C PHE A 165 11.90 -6.89 -0.03
N SER A 166 12.83 -7.03 -0.97
CA SER A 166 13.89 -8.04 -0.90
C SER A 166 14.81 -7.90 0.33
N VAL A 167 14.85 -6.73 0.95
CA VAL A 167 15.55 -6.45 2.22
C VAL A 167 14.59 -6.54 3.40
N ILE A 168 13.37 -6.00 3.28
CA ILE A 168 12.36 -6.00 4.37
C ILE A 168 11.97 -7.42 4.73
N ARG A 169 11.60 -8.26 3.74
CA ARG A 169 11.07 -9.61 3.95
C ARG A 169 11.98 -10.52 4.79
N PRO A 170 13.29 -10.68 4.50
CA PRO A 170 14.16 -11.50 5.32
C PRO A 170 14.30 -10.98 6.76
N ARG A 171 14.27 -9.67 6.96
CA ARG A 171 14.33 -9.06 8.29
C ARG A 171 13.04 -9.26 9.08
N PHE A 172 11.89 -9.15 8.42
CA PHE A 172 10.61 -9.48 9.01
C PHE A 172 10.54 -10.95 9.42
N THR A 173 10.98 -11.88 8.56
CA THR A 173 11.00 -13.31 8.87
C THR A 173 11.85 -13.60 10.09
N ALA A 174 13.08 -13.07 10.17
CA ALA A 174 13.95 -13.23 11.32
C ALA A 174 13.32 -12.66 12.61
N TRP A 175 12.73 -11.47 12.53
CA TRP A 175 12.02 -10.89 13.66
C TRP A 175 10.84 -11.77 14.12
N LEU A 176 10.06 -12.31 13.18
CA LEU A 176 8.92 -13.16 13.51
C LEU A 176 9.36 -14.45 14.20
N GLU A 177 10.44 -15.07 13.74
CA GLU A 177 11.03 -16.27 14.37
C GLU A 177 11.49 -16.01 15.80
N GLU A 178 11.99 -14.81 16.11
CA GLU A 178 12.38 -14.42 17.46
C GLU A 178 11.18 -14.20 18.42
N GLN A 179 9.97 -13.95 17.87
CA GLN A 179 8.74 -13.73 18.66
C GLN A 179 7.96 -15.03 18.94
N VAL A 180 8.17 -16.09 18.19
CA VAL A 180 7.48 -17.38 18.33
C VAL A 180 8.11 -18.23 19.42
#